data_ec28acbd178048558c18c4efe7adfa6e
#
_entry.id   ec28acbd178048558c18c4efe7adfa6e
#
_cell.length_a   1.000
_cell.length_b   1.000
_cell.length_c   1.000
_cell.angle_alpha   90.00
_cell.angle_beta   90.00
_cell.angle_gamma   90.00
#
_symmetry.space_group_name_H-M   'P 1'
#
loop_
_entity.id
_entity.type
_entity.pdbx_description
1 polymer ?
#
loop_
_entity_poly.entity_id
_entity_poly.type
_entity_poly.pdbx_seq_one_letter_code
_entity_poly.pdbx_strand_id
1 'polypeptide(L)'
;APFFFFWENEIDEQAKFQLYDALKLPISVKGALMPDAHSGYGLPIGGVLATDNAVIPYGVGVDIGCRMSLSIFDLPASFFKGKDNLLQAILKDNTKFGMSETHKIKADHEVFYKDEFKTIPVVKQLLDKAYKQLGSSGGGNHFVEFGIVKLDNPLPEWKLEAKEYVAVLSHS
;
A
#
# COMPACT_ATOMS: atom_id res chain seq x y z
N ALA A 1 7.97 6.55 28.02
CA ALA A 1 8.78 7.41 27.17
C ALA A 1 7.99 8.67 26.77
N PRO A 2 8.66 9.83 26.51
CA PRO A 2 7.99 11.04 26.05
C PRO A 2 7.37 10.85 24.65
N PHE A 3 6.32 11.62 24.38
CA PHE A 3 5.61 11.50 23.11
C PHE A 3 5.05 12.86 22.64
N PHE A 4 4.63 12.92 21.35
CA PHE A 4 3.99 14.07 20.72
C PHE A 4 2.79 13.62 19.89
N PHE A 5 1.72 14.43 19.91
CA PHE A 5 0.59 14.28 18.99
C PHE A 5 0.56 15.49 18.05
N PHE A 6 0.44 15.20 16.76
CA PHE A 6 0.20 16.22 15.76
C PHE A 6 -1.31 16.21 15.45
N TRP A 7 -2.00 17.35 15.70
CA TRP A 7 -3.45 17.50 15.52
C TRP A 7 -4.29 16.51 16.33
N GLU A 8 -4.01 16.47 17.63
CA GLU A 8 -4.56 15.51 18.59
C GLU A 8 -6.09 15.31 18.52
N ASN A 9 -6.86 16.36 18.20
CA ASN A 9 -8.32 16.31 18.15
C ASN A 9 -8.88 15.48 16.98
N GLU A 10 -8.07 15.17 15.98
CA GLU A 10 -8.47 14.41 14.80
C GLU A 10 -7.98 12.95 14.85
N ILE A 11 -7.20 12.59 15.86
CA ILE A 11 -6.62 11.27 16.01
C ILE A 11 -7.60 10.34 16.75
N ASP A 12 -7.81 9.15 16.20
CA ASP A 12 -8.56 8.07 16.82
C ASP A 12 -8.03 7.73 18.22
N GLU A 13 -8.91 7.67 19.22
CA GLU A 13 -8.55 7.33 20.60
C GLU A 13 -7.88 5.96 20.70
N GLN A 14 -8.29 4.99 19.89
CA GLN A 14 -7.67 3.66 19.88
C GLN A 14 -6.22 3.73 19.40
N ALA A 15 -5.90 4.59 18.44
CA ALA A 15 -4.53 4.83 17.99
C ALA A 15 -3.67 5.43 19.13
N LYS A 16 -4.24 6.36 19.91
CA LYS A 16 -3.55 6.92 21.10
C LYS A 16 -3.24 5.84 22.12
N PHE A 17 -4.20 4.97 22.43
CA PHE A 17 -3.98 3.84 23.35
C PHE A 17 -2.91 2.88 22.87
N GLN A 18 -2.89 2.54 21.59
CA GLN A 18 -1.84 1.69 21.02
C GLN A 18 -0.44 2.31 21.17
N LEU A 19 -0.31 3.62 20.92
CA LEU A 19 0.96 4.30 21.16
C LEU A 19 1.34 4.30 22.64
N TYR A 20 0.39 4.58 23.54
CA TYR A 20 0.66 4.56 24.98
C TYR A 20 1.16 3.19 25.44
N ASP A 21 0.60 2.11 24.94
CA ASP A 21 1.06 0.77 25.27
C ASP A 21 2.46 0.49 24.73
N ALA A 22 2.74 0.90 23.51
CA ALA A 22 4.07 0.78 22.93
C ALA A 22 5.13 1.60 23.69
N LEU A 23 4.77 2.78 24.21
CA LEU A 23 5.65 3.63 25.01
C LEU A 23 6.01 3.06 26.39
N LYS A 24 5.26 2.07 26.88
CA LYS A 24 5.56 1.35 28.13
C LYS A 24 6.66 0.30 27.96
N LEU A 25 6.99 -0.08 26.73
CA LEU A 25 8.05 -1.06 26.50
C LEU A 25 9.39 -0.52 26.98
N PRO A 26 10.23 -1.35 27.65
CA PRO A 26 11.53 -0.93 28.19
C PRO A 26 12.48 -0.34 27.14
N ILE A 27 12.33 -0.76 25.89
CA ILE A 27 13.14 -0.31 24.76
C ILE A 27 12.65 1.01 24.14
N SER A 28 11.51 1.51 24.55
CA SER A 28 10.92 2.72 23.96
C SER A 28 11.58 3.98 24.48
N VAL A 29 12.06 4.81 23.58
CA VAL A 29 12.76 6.07 23.89
C VAL A 29 11.83 7.26 23.69
N LYS A 30 11.07 7.29 22.61
CA LYS A 30 10.19 8.40 22.24
C LYS A 30 9.13 7.95 21.23
N GLY A 31 7.97 8.60 21.24
CA GLY A 31 6.91 8.32 20.27
C GLY A 31 6.25 9.54 19.70
N ALA A 32 5.58 9.39 18.58
CA ALA A 32 4.72 10.40 17.99
C ALA A 32 3.54 9.77 17.23
N LEU A 33 2.43 10.49 17.16
CA LEU A 33 1.33 10.22 16.22
C LEU A 33 1.25 11.34 15.20
N MET A 34 1.16 10.93 13.94
CA MET A 34 0.98 11.82 12.80
C MET A 34 -0.51 12.20 12.65
N PRO A 35 -0.86 13.23 11.86
CA PRO A 35 -2.22 13.79 11.82
C PRO A 35 -3.33 12.81 11.45
N ASP A 36 -3.06 11.82 10.60
CA ASP A 36 -4.03 10.82 10.15
C ASP A 36 -3.93 9.49 10.90
N ALA A 37 -3.33 9.50 12.08
CA ALA A 37 -3.09 8.26 12.82
C ALA A 37 -4.40 7.55 13.19
N HIS A 38 -4.44 6.26 12.92
CA HIS A 38 -5.58 5.39 13.22
C HIS A 38 -5.11 3.99 13.63
N SER A 39 -6.03 3.15 14.08
CA SER A 39 -5.71 1.83 14.61
C SER A 39 -4.93 0.95 13.61
N GLY A 40 -3.85 0.35 14.07
CA GLY A 40 -3.02 -0.62 13.35
C GLY A 40 -2.93 -1.97 14.08
N TYR A 41 -2.07 -2.84 13.60
CA TYR A 41 -1.89 -4.16 14.25
C TYR A 41 -0.93 -4.13 15.44
N GLY A 42 0.26 -3.63 15.27
CA GLY A 42 1.27 -3.55 16.35
C GLY A 42 1.41 -2.13 16.88
N LEU A 43 1.80 -1.21 16.01
CA LEU A 43 1.70 0.23 16.24
C LEU A 43 0.48 0.77 15.52
N PRO A 44 -0.06 1.93 15.93
CA PRO A 44 -1.05 2.63 15.12
C PRO A 44 -0.44 3.02 13.77
N ILE A 45 -1.23 3.01 12.72
CA ILE A 45 -0.84 3.60 11.43
C ILE A 45 -0.65 5.10 11.67
N GLY A 46 0.41 5.68 11.10
CA GLY A 46 0.84 7.04 11.44
C GLY A 46 1.58 7.15 12.77
N GLY A 47 1.80 6.03 13.46
CA GLY A 47 2.59 5.96 14.68
C GLY A 47 4.09 5.88 14.40
N VAL A 48 4.88 6.63 15.14
CA VAL A 48 6.35 6.59 15.11
C VAL A 48 6.84 6.25 16.51
N LEU A 49 7.69 5.23 16.63
CA LEU A 49 8.30 4.81 17.89
C LEU A 49 9.82 4.72 17.72
N ALA A 50 10.54 5.52 18.48
CA ALA A 50 11.99 5.38 18.62
C ALA A 50 12.31 4.32 19.67
N THR A 51 13.20 3.39 19.33
CA THR A 51 13.65 2.31 20.22
C THR A 51 15.15 2.36 20.40
N ASP A 52 15.62 1.96 21.58
CA ASP A 52 17.04 1.88 21.91
C ASP A 52 17.58 0.48 21.59
N ASN A 53 18.50 0.43 20.64
CA ASN A 53 19.20 -0.80 20.19
C ASN A 53 18.27 -2.01 19.99
N ALA A 54 17.07 -1.78 19.49
CA ALA A 54 16.06 -2.81 19.28
C ALA A 54 15.20 -2.51 18.05
N VAL A 55 14.67 -3.57 17.44
CA VAL A 55 13.65 -3.50 16.40
C VAL A 55 12.44 -4.31 16.82
N ILE A 56 11.26 -3.85 16.45
CA ILE A 56 9.99 -4.53 16.71
C ILE A 56 9.42 -4.94 15.35
N PRO A 57 9.66 -6.16 14.85
CA PRO A 57 9.22 -6.57 13.52
C PRO A 57 7.70 -6.40 13.31
N TYR A 58 6.91 -6.76 14.32
CA TYR A 58 5.45 -6.59 14.28
C TYR A 58 5.00 -5.12 14.27
N GLY A 59 5.80 -4.22 14.83
CA GLY A 59 5.54 -2.79 14.82
C GLY A 59 5.79 -2.13 13.46
N VAL A 60 6.60 -2.76 12.59
CA VAL A 60 6.83 -2.30 11.21
C VAL A 60 5.60 -2.53 10.33
N GLY A 61 4.80 -3.53 10.65
CA GLY A 61 3.57 -3.89 9.95
C GLY A 61 3.64 -5.27 9.30
N VAL A 62 2.47 -5.77 8.92
CA VAL A 62 2.31 -7.07 8.24
C VAL A 62 2.47 -6.90 6.74
N ASP A 63 1.92 -5.83 6.19
CA ASP A 63 2.03 -5.45 4.78
C ASP A 63 3.06 -4.33 4.63
N ILE A 64 4.30 -4.75 4.48
CA ILE A 64 5.43 -3.82 4.42
C ILE A 64 5.62 -3.36 2.98
N GLY A 65 5.18 -2.14 2.71
CA GLY A 65 5.31 -1.55 1.39
C GLY A 65 4.06 -1.64 0.54
N CYS A 66 2.90 -1.61 1.17
CA CYS A 66 1.64 -1.20 0.55
C CYS A 66 1.87 0.00 -0.37
N ARG A 67 1.69 -0.16 -1.67
CA ARG A 67 2.08 0.83 -2.68
C ARG A 67 0.87 1.43 -3.36
N MET A 68 0.93 2.74 -3.61
CA MET A 68 0.04 3.40 -4.56
C MET A 68 0.68 3.38 -5.94
N SER A 69 -0.08 2.97 -6.96
CA SER A 69 0.34 3.04 -8.36
C SER A 69 -0.74 3.74 -9.18
N LEU A 70 -0.33 4.77 -9.90
CA LEU A 70 -1.20 5.55 -10.78
C LEU A 70 -0.78 5.34 -12.22
N SER A 71 -1.69 4.78 -13.03
CA SER A 71 -1.51 4.66 -14.48
C SER A 71 -2.38 5.69 -15.18
N ILE A 72 -1.78 6.56 -15.98
CA ILE A 72 -2.46 7.62 -16.72
C ILE A 72 -2.54 7.23 -18.19
N PHE A 73 -3.75 7.33 -18.77
CA PHE A 73 -4.04 7.01 -20.16
C PHE A 73 -4.40 8.28 -20.90
N ASP A 74 -3.87 8.48 -22.10
CA ASP A 74 -4.23 9.62 -22.95
C ASP A 74 -5.62 9.43 -23.57
N LEU A 75 -6.61 9.38 -22.70
CA LEU A 75 -8.03 9.26 -23.01
C LEU A 75 -8.78 10.38 -22.28
N PRO A 76 -9.79 10.99 -22.92
CA PRO A 76 -10.59 12.04 -22.30
C PRO A 76 -11.53 11.47 -21.22
N ALA A 77 -11.92 12.28 -20.25
CA ALA A 77 -12.89 11.90 -19.21
C ALA A 77 -14.21 11.34 -19.77
N SER A 78 -14.62 11.80 -20.95
CA SER A 78 -15.81 11.29 -21.67
C SER A 78 -15.72 9.81 -22.05
N PHE A 79 -14.53 9.20 -21.97
CA PHE A 79 -14.34 7.76 -22.18
C PHE A 79 -15.21 6.91 -21.27
N PHE A 80 -15.49 7.35 -20.05
CA PHE A 80 -16.32 6.62 -19.09
C PHE A 80 -17.81 6.59 -19.44
N LYS A 81 -18.29 7.57 -20.23
CA LYS A 81 -19.71 7.74 -20.50
C LYS A 81 -20.35 6.50 -21.13
N GLY A 82 -21.32 5.93 -20.45
CA GLY A 82 -22.07 4.75 -20.91
C GLY A 82 -21.29 3.44 -20.93
N LYS A 83 -20.16 3.35 -20.22
CA LYS A 83 -19.29 2.16 -20.19
C LYS A 83 -19.24 1.47 -18.82
N ASP A 84 -20.13 1.79 -17.90
CA ASP A 84 -20.08 1.28 -16.52
C ASP A 84 -19.96 -0.26 -16.45
N ASN A 85 -20.77 -0.98 -17.23
CA ASN A 85 -20.73 -2.44 -17.25
C ASN A 85 -19.41 -2.98 -17.83
N LEU A 86 -18.86 -2.33 -18.86
CA LEU A 86 -17.56 -2.71 -19.44
C LEU A 86 -16.43 -2.49 -18.43
N LEU A 87 -16.40 -1.33 -17.80
CA LEU A 87 -15.37 -0.97 -16.81
C LEU A 87 -15.43 -1.90 -15.60
N GLN A 88 -16.64 -2.21 -15.13
CA GLN A 88 -16.83 -3.17 -14.06
C GLN A 88 -16.33 -4.58 -14.42
N ALA A 89 -16.61 -5.03 -15.66
CA ALA A 89 -16.11 -6.30 -16.14
C ALA A 89 -14.58 -6.31 -16.22
N ILE A 90 -13.98 -5.25 -16.74
CA ILE A 90 -12.51 -5.11 -16.80
C ILE A 90 -11.90 -5.24 -15.42
N LEU A 91 -12.42 -4.55 -14.40
CA LEU A 91 -11.90 -4.67 -13.03
C LEU A 91 -12.05 -6.10 -12.50
N LYS A 92 -13.24 -6.71 -12.65
CA LYS A 92 -13.49 -8.08 -12.15
C LYS A 92 -12.60 -9.13 -12.80
N ASP A 93 -12.36 -9.00 -14.10
CA ASP A 93 -11.63 -10.02 -14.87
C ASP A 93 -10.11 -9.87 -14.74
N ASN A 94 -9.62 -8.65 -14.43
CA ASN A 94 -8.19 -8.36 -14.41
C ASN A 94 -7.61 -8.09 -13.00
N THR A 95 -8.43 -8.18 -11.95
CA THR A 95 -7.94 -8.05 -10.56
C THR A 95 -8.22 -9.33 -9.78
N LYS A 96 -7.40 -9.56 -8.76
CA LYS A 96 -7.58 -10.69 -7.82
C LYS A 96 -7.35 -10.20 -6.41
N PHE A 97 -8.46 -10.15 -5.66
CA PHE A 97 -8.46 -9.76 -4.26
C PHE A 97 -8.60 -10.98 -3.36
N GLY A 98 -7.82 -11.02 -2.30
CA GLY A 98 -7.79 -12.07 -1.29
C GLY A 98 -6.36 -12.49 -0.94
N MET A 99 -6.06 -12.71 0.32
CA MET A 99 -4.72 -13.03 0.81
C MET A 99 -4.14 -14.34 0.25
N SER A 100 -4.99 -15.23 -0.25
CA SER A 100 -4.58 -16.53 -0.81
C SER A 100 -4.80 -16.63 -2.32
N GLU A 101 -5.27 -15.57 -2.95
CA GLU A 101 -5.53 -15.56 -4.38
C GLU A 101 -4.25 -15.71 -5.18
N THR A 102 -4.36 -16.47 -6.26
CA THR A 102 -3.25 -16.76 -7.16
C THR A 102 -3.71 -16.70 -8.61
N HIS A 103 -2.81 -16.35 -9.49
CA HIS A 103 -3.03 -16.46 -10.93
C HIS A 103 -2.78 -17.89 -11.39
N LYS A 104 -3.57 -18.37 -12.36
CA LYS A 104 -3.36 -19.67 -13.01
C LYS A 104 -2.04 -19.72 -13.78
N ILE A 105 -1.70 -18.60 -14.41
CA ILE A 105 -0.45 -18.41 -15.16
C ILE A 105 0.50 -17.65 -14.27
N LYS A 106 1.70 -18.20 -14.09
CA LYS A 106 2.77 -17.53 -13.37
C LYS A 106 3.25 -16.32 -14.16
N ALA A 107 3.34 -15.19 -13.50
CA ALA A 107 4.02 -14.03 -14.06
C ALA A 107 5.51 -14.09 -13.70
N ASP A 108 6.35 -13.50 -14.53
CA ASP A 108 7.78 -13.40 -14.30
C ASP A 108 8.20 -11.94 -14.07
N HIS A 109 9.20 -11.75 -13.22
CA HIS A 109 9.79 -10.45 -12.94
C HIS A 109 11.24 -10.60 -12.49
N GLU A 110 12.08 -9.67 -12.85
CA GLU A 110 13.52 -9.66 -12.52
C GLU A 110 13.82 -9.81 -11.02
N VAL A 111 12.90 -9.38 -10.15
CA VAL A 111 13.05 -9.50 -8.70
C VAL A 111 13.27 -10.95 -8.26
N PHE A 112 12.71 -11.93 -8.97
CA PHE A 112 12.81 -13.35 -8.62
C PHE A 112 14.20 -13.95 -8.92
N TYR A 113 15.03 -13.25 -9.70
CA TYR A 113 16.39 -13.68 -10.02
C TYR A 113 17.44 -13.19 -9.01
N LYS A 114 17.03 -12.39 -8.02
CA LYS A 114 17.90 -11.94 -6.95
C LYS A 114 18.40 -13.11 -6.12
N ASP A 115 19.59 -12.96 -5.56
CA ASP A 115 20.27 -14.03 -4.81
C ASP A 115 19.53 -14.42 -3.52
N GLU A 116 18.72 -13.53 -2.94
CA GLU A 116 17.90 -13.81 -1.78
C GLU A 116 16.92 -14.96 -2.02
N PHE A 117 16.38 -15.08 -3.24
CA PHE A 117 15.50 -16.21 -3.61
C PHE A 117 16.25 -17.53 -3.75
N LYS A 118 17.57 -17.51 -3.83
CA LYS A 118 18.42 -18.72 -3.92
C LYS A 118 19.01 -19.09 -2.57
N THR A 119 19.37 -18.08 -1.77
CA THR A 119 20.21 -18.24 -0.56
C THR A 119 19.42 -18.24 0.75
N ILE A 120 18.30 -17.51 0.81
CA ILE A 120 17.47 -17.43 2.03
C ILE A 120 16.42 -18.55 2.00
N PRO A 121 16.49 -19.54 2.93
CA PRO A 121 15.63 -20.72 2.86
C PRO A 121 14.13 -20.42 2.81
N VAL A 122 13.64 -19.50 3.65
CA VAL A 122 12.20 -19.14 3.69
C VAL A 122 11.76 -18.47 2.38
N VAL A 123 12.58 -17.60 1.81
CA VAL A 123 12.29 -16.93 0.54
C VAL A 123 12.24 -17.94 -0.61
N LYS A 124 13.22 -18.86 -0.64
CA LYS A 124 13.28 -19.95 -1.63
C LYS A 124 12.03 -20.85 -1.58
N GLN A 125 11.53 -21.19 -0.38
CA GLN A 125 10.32 -21.99 -0.23
C GLN A 125 9.06 -21.27 -0.76
N LEU A 126 9.05 -19.95 -0.72
CA LEU A 126 7.92 -19.14 -1.14
C LEU A 126 7.97 -18.74 -2.63
N LEU A 127 9.03 -19.07 -3.35
CA LEU A 127 9.24 -18.62 -4.74
C LEU A 127 8.09 -19.01 -5.67
N ASP A 128 7.61 -20.26 -5.61
CA ASP A 128 6.48 -20.71 -6.44
C ASP A 128 5.19 -19.92 -6.15
N LYS A 129 4.94 -19.64 -4.88
CA LYS A 129 3.82 -18.81 -4.44
C LYS A 129 3.99 -17.37 -4.96
N ALA A 130 5.19 -16.81 -4.87
CA ALA A 130 5.48 -15.46 -5.34
C ALA A 130 5.19 -15.30 -6.85
N TYR A 131 5.62 -16.24 -7.69
CA TYR A 131 5.29 -16.25 -9.11
C TYR A 131 3.78 -16.29 -9.39
N LYS A 132 3.01 -17.00 -8.57
CA LYS A 132 1.55 -17.11 -8.72
C LYS A 132 0.79 -15.90 -8.17
N GLN A 133 1.38 -15.21 -7.21
CA GLN A 133 0.74 -14.05 -6.57
C GLN A 133 1.16 -12.71 -7.18
N LEU A 134 2.19 -12.67 -8.02
CA LEU A 134 2.57 -11.44 -8.71
C LEU A 134 1.39 -10.89 -9.52
N GLY A 135 1.03 -9.63 -9.28
CA GLY A 135 -0.13 -8.97 -9.88
C GLY A 135 -1.47 -9.29 -9.19
N SER A 136 -1.49 -10.06 -8.10
CA SER A 136 -2.67 -10.11 -7.22
C SER A 136 -2.70 -8.88 -6.31
N SER A 137 -3.90 -8.49 -5.88
CA SER A 137 -4.09 -7.25 -5.11
C SER A 137 -4.07 -7.46 -3.59
N GLY A 138 -4.00 -8.71 -3.09
CA GLY A 138 -4.05 -8.99 -1.66
C GLY A 138 -5.40 -8.70 -1.03
N GLY A 139 -5.42 -8.19 0.19
CA GLY A 139 -6.65 -7.97 0.96
C GLY A 139 -6.57 -6.75 1.89
N GLY A 140 -7.55 -6.62 2.78
CA GLY A 140 -7.64 -5.48 3.70
C GLY A 140 -8.14 -4.22 2.98
N ASN A 141 -7.41 -3.13 3.11
CA ASN A 141 -7.70 -1.83 2.50
C ASN A 141 -7.21 -1.70 1.05
N HIS A 142 -6.79 -2.79 0.40
CA HIS A 142 -6.33 -2.77 -0.99
C HIS A 142 -7.49 -2.54 -1.96
N PHE A 143 -7.24 -1.77 -3.01
CA PHE A 143 -8.24 -1.44 -4.02
C PHE A 143 -7.62 -1.20 -5.40
N VAL A 144 -8.47 -1.26 -6.41
CA VAL A 144 -8.20 -0.79 -7.79
C VAL A 144 -9.42 -0.04 -8.26
N GLU A 145 -9.22 1.15 -8.78
CA GLU A 145 -10.31 1.98 -9.29
C GLU A 145 -9.95 2.70 -10.58
N PHE A 146 -10.97 2.96 -11.39
CA PHE A 146 -10.88 3.94 -12.46
C PHE A 146 -11.17 5.33 -11.92
N GLY A 147 -10.43 6.32 -12.42
CA GLY A 147 -10.60 7.71 -12.02
C GLY A 147 -10.23 8.69 -13.13
N ILE A 148 -10.40 9.97 -12.83
CA ILE A 148 -9.98 11.07 -13.66
C ILE A 148 -8.86 11.81 -12.92
N VAL A 149 -7.73 11.97 -13.60
CA VAL A 149 -6.63 12.83 -13.13
C VAL A 149 -6.70 14.14 -13.90
N LYS A 150 -6.78 15.24 -13.19
CA LYS A 150 -6.68 16.58 -13.75
C LYS A 150 -5.29 17.14 -13.48
N LEU A 151 -4.58 17.52 -14.52
CA LEU A 151 -3.33 18.23 -14.43
C LEU A 151 -3.59 19.72 -14.70
N ASP A 152 -3.30 20.55 -13.72
CA ASP A 152 -3.42 22.02 -13.86
C ASP A 152 -2.21 22.62 -14.59
N ASN A 153 -1.08 21.93 -14.59
CA ASN A 153 0.13 22.28 -15.32
C ASN A 153 0.65 21.06 -16.09
N PRO A 154 1.32 21.27 -17.24
CA PRO A 154 1.95 20.18 -17.96
C PRO A 154 3.10 19.55 -17.16
N LEU A 155 3.32 18.25 -17.38
CA LEU A 155 4.46 17.50 -16.84
C LEU A 155 5.33 17.03 -18.02
N PRO A 156 6.29 17.86 -18.46
CA PRO A 156 7.07 17.60 -19.67
C PRO A 156 7.92 16.32 -19.61
N GLU A 157 8.42 15.96 -18.44
CA GLU A 157 9.20 14.72 -18.22
C GLU A 157 8.41 13.46 -18.57
N TRP A 158 7.07 13.50 -18.47
CA TRP A 158 6.17 12.41 -18.78
C TRP A 158 5.35 12.67 -20.06
N LYS A 159 5.61 13.77 -20.77
CA LYS A 159 4.90 14.21 -21.97
C LYS A 159 3.38 14.35 -21.76
N LEU A 160 2.99 14.81 -20.55
CA LEU A 160 1.60 15.06 -20.20
C LEU A 160 1.29 16.55 -20.28
N GLU A 161 0.21 16.88 -20.97
CA GLU A 161 -0.31 18.25 -21.09
C GLU A 161 -1.26 18.57 -19.93
N ALA A 162 -1.54 19.87 -19.71
CA ALA A 162 -2.52 20.33 -18.71
C ALA A 162 -3.95 20.05 -19.20
N LYS A 163 -4.50 18.90 -18.83
CA LYS A 163 -5.88 18.47 -19.15
C LYS A 163 -6.34 17.34 -18.23
N GLU A 164 -7.54 16.85 -18.45
CA GLU A 164 -8.06 15.65 -17.80
C GLU A 164 -7.68 14.38 -18.56
N TYR A 165 -7.34 13.36 -17.80
CA TYR A 165 -6.97 12.04 -18.29
C TYR A 165 -7.75 10.96 -17.57
N VAL A 166 -8.05 9.88 -18.25
CA VAL A 166 -8.47 8.63 -17.60
C VAL A 166 -7.28 8.03 -16.86
N ALA A 167 -7.53 7.52 -15.68
CA ALA A 167 -6.51 6.86 -14.89
C ALA A 167 -7.02 5.58 -14.22
N VAL A 168 -6.09 4.71 -13.86
CA VAL A 168 -6.29 3.60 -12.93
C VAL A 168 -5.41 3.85 -11.73
N LEU A 169 -6.00 3.86 -10.55
CA LEU A 169 -5.30 3.93 -9.27
C LEU A 169 -5.41 2.57 -8.58
N SER A 170 -4.29 2.05 -8.15
CA SER A 170 -4.25 0.82 -7.36
C SER A 170 -3.46 1.00 -6.08
N HIS A 171 -3.91 0.34 -5.03
CA HIS A 171 -3.26 0.22 -3.73
C HIS A 171 -3.15 -1.25 -3.39
N SER A 172 -1.92 -1.75 -3.21
CA SER A 172 -1.67 -3.19 -3.04
C SER A 172 -0.37 -3.46 -2.30
#